data_4f26e78195e204271b25a7570261744c
#
_entry.id   4f26e78195e204271b25a7570261744c
#
_cell.length_a   1.000
_cell.length_b   1.000
_cell.length_c   1.000
_cell.angle_alpha   90.00
_cell.angle_beta   90.00
_cell.angle_gamma   90.00
#
_symmetry.space_group_name_H-M   'P 1'
#
loop_
_entity.id
_entity.type
_entity.pdbx_description
1 polymer ?
#
loop_
_entity_poly.entity_id
_entity_poly.type
_entity_poly.pdbx_seq_one_letter_code
_entity_poly.pdbx_strand_id
1 'polypeptide(L)'
;DVYKRQELTEEMKKVKAEGTEVEKVVAYCNTNMCVKIKPEELENVAALKVAMKNLAVKYSCNAIAIQCWNALQGEIGIMPCAANSLLNEEGIPVVCETDIHGAITALMVEAAGRNDKRSFFADWTVRHPDNENGELLQHCGPWPISVAQEKPTIGYPLAFSHPGAVEAQAKLGEMTLARFDGDNGEYSLLLGNAKGVEGPYTKGTYVWVEAVSYTHLRAHE
;
A
#
# COMPACT_ATOMS: atom_id res chain seq x y z
N ASP A 1 2.60 -11.21 -15.10
CA ASP A 1 1.85 -11.98 -16.10
C ASP A 1 1.16 -11.02 -17.07
N VAL A 2 1.53 -11.07 -18.36
CA VAL A 2 1.08 -10.12 -19.39
C VAL A 2 -0.44 -10.17 -19.56
N TYR A 3 -1.04 -11.34 -19.45
CA TYR A 3 -2.49 -11.52 -19.59
C TYR A 3 -3.27 -10.81 -18.49
N LYS A 4 -2.78 -10.83 -17.27
CA LYS A 4 -3.44 -10.16 -16.14
C LYS A 4 -3.40 -8.64 -16.25
N ARG A 5 -2.37 -8.04 -16.85
CA ARG A 5 -2.32 -6.60 -17.09
C ARG A 5 -3.34 -6.16 -18.12
N GLN A 6 -3.49 -6.90 -19.23
CA GLN A 6 -4.52 -6.62 -20.23
C GLN A 6 -5.92 -6.73 -19.64
N GLU A 7 -6.18 -7.79 -18.87
CA GLU A 7 -7.46 -7.97 -18.18
C GLU A 7 -7.76 -6.82 -17.20
N LEU A 8 -6.76 -6.34 -16.48
CA LEU A 8 -6.90 -5.19 -15.59
C LEU A 8 -7.29 -3.92 -16.35
N THR A 9 -6.62 -3.62 -17.46
CA THR A 9 -6.92 -2.43 -18.25
C THR A 9 -8.25 -2.52 -19.00
N GLU A 10 -8.67 -3.71 -19.41
CA GLU A 10 -10.03 -3.96 -19.94
C GLU A 10 -11.09 -3.75 -18.87
N GLU A 11 -10.90 -4.28 -17.67
CA GLU A 11 -11.83 -4.08 -16.57
C GLU A 11 -11.90 -2.61 -16.15
N MET A 12 -10.75 -1.87 -16.16
CA MET A 12 -10.76 -0.42 -15.93
C MET A 12 -11.62 0.34 -16.94
N LYS A 13 -11.54 -0.01 -18.23
CA LYS A 13 -12.39 0.61 -19.28
C LYS A 13 -13.87 0.33 -19.03
N LYS A 14 -14.19 -0.90 -18.65
CA LYS A 14 -15.56 -1.32 -18.35
C LYS A 14 -16.13 -0.54 -17.16
N VAL A 15 -15.45 -0.51 -16.03
CA VAL A 15 -15.96 0.20 -14.83
C VAL A 15 -16.05 1.71 -15.03
N LYS A 16 -15.18 2.32 -15.86
CA LYS A 16 -15.32 3.71 -16.28
C LYS A 16 -16.56 3.95 -17.12
N ALA A 17 -16.89 3.07 -18.04
CA ALA A 17 -18.10 3.16 -18.87
C ALA A 17 -19.40 2.99 -18.04
N GLU A 18 -19.38 2.16 -17.00
CA GLU A 18 -20.47 1.98 -16.05
C GLU A 18 -20.63 3.18 -15.09
N GLY A 19 -19.53 3.81 -14.69
CA GLY A 19 -19.45 5.07 -13.93
C GLY A 19 -19.76 4.98 -12.44
N THR A 20 -20.83 4.32 -12.04
CA THR A 20 -21.42 4.39 -10.68
C THR A 20 -20.45 4.12 -9.53
N GLU A 21 -19.65 3.06 -9.60
CA GLU A 21 -18.69 2.72 -8.55
C GLU A 21 -17.46 3.65 -8.59
N VAL A 22 -17.05 4.08 -9.77
CA VAL A 22 -15.96 5.03 -9.96
C VAL A 22 -16.32 6.38 -9.32
N GLU A 23 -17.55 6.88 -9.57
CA GLU A 23 -18.05 8.13 -8.98
C GLU A 23 -18.07 8.09 -7.45
N LYS A 24 -18.47 6.96 -6.85
CA LYS A 24 -18.42 6.76 -5.38
C LYS A 24 -17.01 6.86 -4.83
N VAL A 25 -16.03 6.25 -5.51
CA VAL A 25 -14.62 6.32 -5.08
C VAL A 25 -14.07 7.74 -5.23
N VAL A 26 -14.38 8.43 -6.32
CA VAL A 26 -14.01 9.84 -6.51
C VAL A 26 -14.59 10.72 -5.39
N ALA A 27 -15.87 10.55 -5.06
CA ALA A 27 -16.53 11.28 -3.98
C ALA A 27 -15.88 10.98 -2.62
N TYR A 28 -15.56 9.71 -2.37
CA TYR A 28 -14.85 9.30 -1.17
C TYR A 28 -13.47 9.97 -1.04
N CYS A 29 -12.67 9.98 -2.12
CA CYS A 29 -11.37 10.63 -2.14
C CYS A 29 -11.49 12.13 -1.87
N ASN A 30 -12.40 12.83 -2.52
CA ASN A 30 -12.63 14.26 -2.31
C ASN A 30 -13.04 14.60 -0.87
N THR A 31 -13.75 13.69 -0.20
CA THR A 31 -14.17 13.87 1.19
C THR A 31 -13.05 13.58 2.18
N ASN A 32 -12.30 12.50 1.96
CA ASN A 32 -11.38 11.94 2.96
C ASN A 32 -9.91 12.25 2.71
N MET A 33 -9.57 12.77 1.52
CA MET A 33 -8.19 13.05 1.13
C MET A 33 -8.05 14.47 0.58
N CYS A 34 -6.84 15.02 0.63
CA CYS A 34 -6.49 16.26 -0.04
C CYS A 34 -6.07 15.92 -1.48
N VAL A 35 -6.94 16.12 -2.46
CA VAL A 35 -6.69 15.79 -3.86
C VAL A 35 -5.94 16.91 -4.56
N LYS A 36 -4.71 16.66 -5.03
CA LYS A 36 -3.83 17.59 -5.75
C LYS A 36 -3.50 17.14 -7.18
N ILE A 37 -4.31 16.24 -7.72
CA ILE A 37 -4.22 15.74 -9.09
C ILE A 37 -5.45 16.19 -9.88
N LYS A 38 -5.41 16.05 -11.20
CA LYS A 38 -6.53 16.44 -12.07
C LYS A 38 -7.73 15.51 -11.91
N PRO A 39 -8.95 15.98 -12.21
CA PRO A 39 -10.16 15.14 -12.12
C PRO A 39 -10.07 13.85 -12.93
N GLU A 40 -9.55 13.90 -14.16
CA GLU A 40 -9.34 12.73 -15.01
C GLU A 40 -8.35 11.72 -14.45
N GLU A 41 -7.31 12.20 -13.77
CA GLU A 41 -6.32 11.37 -13.10
C GLU A 41 -6.92 10.69 -11.86
N LEU A 42 -7.75 11.41 -11.10
CA LEU A 42 -8.48 10.85 -9.97
C LEU A 42 -9.50 9.79 -10.43
N GLU A 43 -10.16 10.01 -11.55
CA GLU A 43 -11.06 9.03 -12.17
C GLU A 43 -10.30 7.76 -12.54
N ASN A 44 -9.07 7.87 -13.08
CA ASN A 44 -8.21 6.72 -13.37
C ASN A 44 -7.81 5.97 -12.09
N VAL A 45 -7.48 6.68 -11.01
CA VAL A 45 -7.23 6.06 -9.69
C VAL A 45 -8.44 5.29 -9.21
N ALA A 46 -9.62 5.89 -9.28
CA ALA A 46 -10.88 5.26 -8.88
C ALA A 46 -11.20 4.03 -9.73
N ALA A 47 -11.04 4.13 -11.05
CA ALA A 47 -11.26 3.02 -11.97
C ALA A 47 -10.28 1.86 -11.71
N LEU A 48 -9.01 2.14 -11.47
CA LEU A 48 -8.02 1.14 -11.10
C LEU A 48 -8.42 0.41 -9.81
N LYS A 49 -8.80 1.16 -8.77
CA LYS A 49 -9.26 0.59 -7.49
C LYS A 49 -10.45 -0.35 -7.66
N VAL A 50 -11.46 0.06 -8.43
CA VAL A 50 -12.67 -0.75 -8.68
C VAL A 50 -12.33 -1.99 -9.50
N ALA A 51 -11.53 -1.84 -10.56
CA ALA A 51 -11.10 -2.96 -11.40
C ALA A 51 -10.29 -4.00 -10.61
N MET A 52 -9.33 -3.58 -9.79
CA MET A 52 -8.57 -4.48 -8.93
C MET A 52 -9.46 -5.24 -7.95
N LYS A 53 -10.44 -4.56 -7.34
CA LYS A 53 -11.42 -5.20 -6.45
C LYS A 53 -12.25 -6.24 -7.18
N ASN A 54 -12.77 -5.91 -8.35
CA ASN A 54 -13.56 -6.83 -9.18
C ASN A 54 -12.76 -8.08 -9.55
N LEU A 55 -11.50 -7.91 -9.93
CA LEU A 55 -10.61 -9.03 -10.25
C LEU A 55 -10.29 -9.87 -9.01
N ALA A 56 -10.05 -9.25 -7.85
CA ALA A 56 -9.85 -9.99 -6.60
C ALA A 56 -11.07 -10.86 -6.27
N VAL A 57 -12.27 -10.32 -6.39
CA VAL A 57 -13.53 -11.06 -6.20
C VAL A 57 -13.66 -12.18 -7.24
N LYS A 58 -13.44 -11.89 -8.52
CA LYS A 58 -13.53 -12.85 -9.62
C LYS A 58 -12.62 -14.07 -9.41
N TYR A 59 -11.42 -13.84 -8.90
CA TYR A 59 -10.43 -14.90 -8.67
C TYR A 59 -10.40 -15.40 -7.23
N SER A 60 -11.34 -14.96 -6.38
CA SER A 60 -11.39 -15.32 -4.94
C SER A 60 -10.08 -15.04 -4.21
N CYS A 61 -9.44 -13.90 -4.51
CA CYS A 61 -8.19 -13.48 -3.90
C CYS A 61 -8.46 -12.63 -2.66
N ASN A 62 -7.73 -12.89 -1.59
CA ASN A 62 -7.82 -12.13 -0.33
C ASN A 62 -6.77 -11.02 -0.24
N ALA A 63 -5.75 -11.04 -1.10
CA ALA A 63 -4.72 -10.02 -1.21
C ALA A 63 -4.23 -9.90 -2.65
N ILE A 64 -3.52 -8.83 -2.96
CA ILE A 64 -2.98 -8.54 -4.29
C ILE A 64 -1.49 -8.21 -4.17
N ALA A 65 -0.65 -8.82 -5.01
CA ALA A 65 0.73 -8.40 -5.22
C ALA A 65 0.85 -7.80 -6.62
N ILE A 66 1.03 -6.47 -6.72
CA ILE A 66 0.95 -5.74 -7.98
C ILE A 66 2.33 -5.39 -8.53
N GLN A 67 2.52 -5.59 -9.85
CA GLN A 67 3.66 -5.03 -10.58
C GLN A 67 3.40 -3.56 -10.86
N CYS A 68 3.80 -2.69 -9.94
CA CYS A 68 3.47 -1.25 -9.97
C CYS A 68 4.38 -0.41 -10.87
N TRP A 69 5.56 -0.89 -11.24
CA TRP A 69 6.59 -0.13 -11.96
C TRP A 69 6.42 -0.09 -13.48
N ASN A 70 6.80 1.05 -14.05
CA ASN A 70 7.00 1.36 -15.47
C ASN A 70 5.81 1.02 -16.39
N ALA A 71 5.65 -0.23 -16.78
CA ALA A 71 4.72 -0.62 -17.83
C ALA A 71 3.25 -0.32 -17.49
N LEU A 72 2.83 -0.58 -16.25
CA LEU A 72 1.47 -0.27 -15.82
C LEU A 72 1.23 1.24 -15.79
N GLN A 73 2.15 2.00 -15.20
CA GLN A 73 2.05 3.46 -15.10
C GLN A 73 1.96 4.12 -16.48
N GLY A 74 2.78 3.70 -17.44
CA GLY A 74 2.74 4.21 -18.80
C GLY A 74 1.44 3.90 -19.53
N GLU A 75 0.79 2.77 -19.23
CA GLU A 75 -0.46 2.35 -19.87
C GLU A 75 -1.69 3.07 -19.28
N ILE A 76 -1.73 3.26 -17.95
CA ILE A 76 -2.89 3.84 -17.26
C ILE A 76 -2.73 5.33 -16.91
N GLY A 77 -1.54 5.90 -17.10
CA GLY A 77 -1.24 7.32 -16.88
C GLY A 77 -1.20 7.77 -15.42
N ILE A 78 -1.20 6.83 -14.47
CA ILE A 78 -1.17 7.10 -13.02
C ILE A 78 -0.27 6.10 -12.28
N MET A 79 0.17 6.50 -11.07
CA MET A 79 0.71 5.59 -10.07
C MET A 79 -0.43 4.79 -9.42
N PRO A 80 -0.25 3.49 -9.15
CA PRO A 80 -1.29 2.68 -8.50
C PRO A 80 -1.41 2.92 -7.00
N CYS A 81 -0.54 3.70 -6.39
CA CYS A 81 -0.39 3.84 -4.94
C CYS A 81 -1.69 4.26 -4.24
N ALA A 82 -2.43 5.24 -4.79
CA ALA A 82 -3.70 5.66 -4.18
C ALA A 82 -4.78 4.59 -4.31
N ALA A 83 -4.85 3.86 -5.41
CA ALA A 83 -5.77 2.72 -5.55
C ALA A 83 -5.42 1.60 -4.55
N ASN A 84 -4.12 1.31 -4.39
CA ASN A 84 -3.62 0.34 -3.40
C ASN A 84 -3.99 0.78 -1.97
N SER A 85 -3.80 2.07 -1.65
CA SER A 85 -4.16 2.66 -0.34
C SER A 85 -5.65 2.45 -0.02
N LEU A 86 -6.52 2.72 -0.99
CA LEU A 86 -7.97 2.55 -0.83
C LEU A 86 -8.39 1.08 -0.65
N LEU A 87 -7.73 0.14 -1.32
CA LEU A 87 -7.98 -1.30 -1.15
C LEU A 87 -7.47 -1.81 0.19
N ASN A 88 -6.29 -1.37 0.63
CA ASN A 88 -5.77 -1.66 1.96
C ASN A 88 -6.72 -1.16 3.04
N GLU A 89 -7.30 0.05 2.89
CA GLU A 89 -8.31 0.58 3.80
C GLU A 89 -9.56 -0.32 3.88
N GLU A 90 -9.99 -0.88 2.75
CA GLU A 90 -11.14 -1.79 2.68
C GLU A 90 -10.83 -3.22 3.19
N GLY A 91 -9.58 -3.53 3.56
CA GLY A 91 -9.17 -4.84 4.05
C GLY A 91 -8.86 -5.86 2.95
N ILE A 92 -8.49 -5.37 1.78
CA ILE A 92 -7.85 -6.17 0.73
C ILE A 92 -6.39 -5.73 0.66
N PRO A 93 -5.46 -6.41 1.34
CA PRO A 93 -4.06 -6.04 1.30
C PRO A 93 -3.50 -6.00 -0.11
N VAL A 94 -2.89 -4.88 -0.46
CA VAL A 94 -2.20 -4.69 -1.74
C VAL A 94 -0.76 -4.31 -1.46
N VAL A 95 0.17 -5.14 -1.93
CA VAL A 95 1.61 -4.90 -1.82
C VAL A 95 2.21 -4.62 -3.19
N CYS A 96 3.25 -3.80 -3.20
CA CYS A 96 3.96 -3.41 -4.40
C CYS A 96 5.00 -4.47 -4.83
N GLU A 97 5.62 -4.26 -5.99
CA GLU A 97 6.75 -5.01 -6.54
C GLU A 97 6.51 -6.52 -6.69
N THR A 98 5.24 -6.94 -6.77
CA THR A 98 4.85 -8.37 -6.86
C THR A 98 5.34 -9.20 -5.66
N ASP A 99 5.48 -8.56 -4.49
CA ASP A 99 5.94 -9.22 -3.27
C ASP A 99 4.84 -10.12 -2.66
N ILE A 100 4.81 -11.38 -3.13
CA ILE A 100 3.83 -12.37 -2.67
C ILE A 100 4.01 -12.67 -1.16
N HIS A 101 5.24 -12.74 -0.68
CA HIS A 101 5.52 -12.95 0.74
C HIS A 101 5.06 -11.77 1.61
N GLY A 102 5.19 -10.53 1.11
CA GLY A 102 4.60 -9.35 1.72
C GLY A 102 3.08 -9.42 1.79
N ALA A 103 2.42 -9.89 0.73
CA ALA A 103 0.96 -10.06 0.72
C ALA A 103 0.50 -11.14 1.74
N ILE A 104 1.22 -12.24 1.83
CA ILE A 104 0.98 -13.28 2.85
C ILE A 104 1.20 -12.70 4.25
N THR A 105 2.30 -11.94 4.45
CA THR A 105 2.60 -11.28 5.73
C THR A 105 1.45 -10.36 6.15
N ALA A 106 0.94 -9.54 5.23
CA ALA A 106 -0.19 -8.64 5.50
C ALA A 106 -1.43 -9.40 5.99
N LEU A 107 -1.81 -10.49 5.29
CA LEU A 107 -2.92 -11.35 5.72
C LEU A 107 -2.69 -11.97 7.09
N MET A 108 -1.47 -12.44 7.38
CA MET A 108 -1.13 -13.05 8.67
C MET A 108 -1.25 -12.05 9.82
N VAL A 109 -0.69 -10.84 9.68
CA VAL A 109 -0.72 -9.84 10.76
C VAL A 109 -2.11 -9.25 10.96
N GLU A 110 -2.89 -9.04 9.90
CA GLU A 110 -4.28 -8.61 10.01
C GLU A 110 -5.15 -9.67 10.69
N ALA A 111 -5.00 -10.93 10.32
CA ALA A 111 -5.71 -12.04 10.97
C ALA A 111 -5.31 -12.19 12.45
N ALA A 112 -4.04 -12.07 12.78
CA ALA A 112 -3.56 -12.08 14.16
C ALA A 112 -4.13 -10.93 14.98
N GLY A 113 -4.26 -9.75 14.36
CA GLY A 113 -4.93 -8.57 14.91
C GLY A 113 -6.46 -8.62 14.87
N ARG A 114 -7.07 -9.77 14.53
CA ARG A 114 -8.53 -9.98 14.38
C ARG A 114 -9.18 -9.03 13.37
N ASN A 115 -8.43 -8.56 12.40
CA ASN A 115 -8.83 -7.58 11.38
C ASN A 115 -9.30 -6.22 11.95
N ASP A 116 -8.98 -5.90 13.20
CA ASP A 116 -9.32 -4.62 13.83
C ASP A 116 -8.44 -3.46 13.33
N LYS A 117 -7.27 -3.78 12.83
CA LYS A 117 -6.29 -2.84 12.28
C LYS A 117 -5.87 -3.26 10.90
N ARG A 118 -5.48 -2.28 10.08
CA ARG A 118 -4.90 -2.53 8.76
C ARG A 118 -3.40 -2.55 8.83
N SER A 119 -2.79 -3.46 8.09
CA SER A 119 -1.35 -3.49 7.88
C SER A 119 -0.94 -2.44 6.83
N PHE A 120 0.34 -2.09 6.82
CA PHE A 120 0.92 -1.28 5.75
C PHE A 120 2.26 -1.85 5.32
N PHE A 121 2.50 -1.82 4.03
CA PHE A 121 3.71 -2.29 3.39
C PHE A 121 4.74 -1.17 3.32
N ALA A 122 5.96 -1.39 3.82
CA ALA A 122 7.00 -0.37 3.89
C ALA A 122 8.39 -0.94 3.62
N ASP A 123 9.24 -0.10 3.03
CA ASP A 123 10.66 -0.33 2.94
C ASP A 123 11.38 0.22 4.16
N TRP A 124 12.42 -0.46 4.57
CA TRP A 124 13.40 0.00 5.52
C TRP A 124 14.42 0.86 4.78
N THR A 125 14.44 2.18 4.99
CA THR A 125 15.15 3.08 4.07
C THR A 125 16.41 3.72 4.62
N VAL A 126 16.32 4.63 5.58
CA VAL A 126 17.46 5.39 6.09
C VAL A 126 17.40 5.54 7.61
N ARG A 127 18.56 5.79 8.22
CA ARG A 127 18.66 6.09 9.64
C ARG A 127 18.18 7.51 9.95
N HIS A 128 17.64 7.67 11.14
CA HIS A 128 17.25 8.98 11.65
C HIS A 128 18.49 9.85 11.88
N PRO A 129 18.49 11.13 11.44
CA PRO A 129 19.69 11.98 11.54
C PRO A 129 20.13 12.29 12.97
N ASP A 130 19.18 12.35 13.92
CA ASP A 130 19.43 12.78 15.30
C ASP A 130 19.09 11.69 16.34
N ASN A 131 18.71 10.48 15.91
CA ASN A 131 18.36 9.37 16.78
C ASN A 131 19.04 8.07 16.31
N GLU A 132 20.08 7.64 17.02
CA GLU A 132 20.89 6.47 16.66
C GLU A 132 20.09 5.16 16.54
N ASN A 133 18.95 5.06 17.20
CA ASN A 133 18.06 3.90 17.17
C ASN A 133 16.87 4.09 16.21
N GLY A 134 16.78 5.25 15.56
CA GLY A 134 15.69 5.62 14.68
C GLY A 134 15.93 5.18 13.25
N GLU A 135 14.92 4.60 12.62
CA GLU A 135 14.92 4.18 11.22
C GLU A 135 13.64 4.67 10.52
N LEU A 136 13.74 4.94 9.23
CA LEU A 136 12.61 5.34 8.42
C LEU A 136 11.96 4.12 7.75
N LEU A 137 10.70 3.90 8.03
CA LEU A 137 9.82 3.07 7.23
C LEU A 137 9.07 3.97 6.23
N GLN A 138 9.19 3.67 4.95
CA GLN A 138 8.61 4.51 3.89
C GLN A 138 8.12 3.67 2.72
N HIS A 139 7.15 4.21 1.99
CA HIS A 139 6.79 3.75 0.66
C HIS A 139 6.17 4.89 -0.16
N CYS A 140 5.95 4.68 -1.47
CA CYS A 140 5.38 5.72 -2.34
C CYS A 140 3.86 5.92 -2.21
N GLY A 141 3.19 5.27 -1.24
CA GLY A 141 1.83 5.62 -0.84
C GLY A 141 0.76 4.52 -0.81
N PRO A 142 1.08 3.22 -0.67
CA PRO A 142 0.03 2.19 -0.62
C PRO A 142 -0.64 2.04 0.76
N TRP A 143 -0.29 2.87 1.74
CA TRP A 143 -0.73 2.68 3.12
C TRP A 143 -2.21 3.04 3.31
N PRO A 144 -2.93 2.32 4.18
CA PRO A 144 -4.33 2.62 4.48
C PRO A 144 -4.51 4.05 4.98
N ILE A 145 -5.61 4.68 4.61
CA ILE A 145 -5.93 6.06 5.03
C ILE A 145 -6.04 6.16 6.55
N SER A 146 -6.58 5.13 7.20
CA SER A 146 -6.80 5.09 8.65
C SER A 146 -5.52 5.12 9.50
N VAL A 147 -4.37 4.76 8.93
CA VAL A 147 -3.09 4.85 9.65
C VAL A 147 -2.48 6.25 9.60
N ALA A 148 -2.96 7.13 8.74
CA ALA A 148 -2.44 8.48 8.62
C ALA A 148 -2.73 9.32 9.89
N GLN A 149 -1.75 10.13 10.29
CA GLN A 149 -1.89 11.06 11.41
C GLN A 149 -2.83 12.21 11.07
N GLU A 150 -2.74 12.71 9.84
CA GLU A 150 -3.58 13.77 9.30
C GLU A 150 -4.25 13.31 7.99
N LYS A 151 -5.09 14.16 7.43
CA LYS A 151 -5.76 13.89 6.15
C LYS A 151 -4.73 13.68 5.04
N PRO A 152 -4.61 12.47 4.44
CA PRO A 152 -3.59 12.19 3.45
C PRO A 152 -3.80 12.97 2.16
N THR A 153 -2.73 13.20 1.42
CA THR A 153 -2.76 13.89 0.12
C THR A 153 -2.58 12.90 -1.02
N ILE A 154 -3.42 12.97 -2.05
CA ILE A 154 -3.14 12.34 -3.35
C ILE A 154 -2.40 13.34 -4.22
N GLY A 155 -1.20 13.02 -4.67
CA GLY A 155 -0.33 13.93 -5.42
C GLY A 155 0.63 13.20 -6.34
N TYR A 156 1.79 13.82 -6.54
CA TYR A 156 2.87 13.28 -7.35
C TYR A 156 3.95 12.66 -6.47
N PRO A 157 4.51 11.52 -6.87
CA PRO A 157 5.60 10.86 -6.12
C PRO A 157 6.91 11.64 -6.20
N LEU A 158 7.90 11.22 -5.39
CA LEU A 158 9.23 11.82 -5.36
C LEU A 158 9.99 11.62 -6.69
N ALA A 159 9.93 10.43 -7.25
CA ALA A 159 10.84 9.99 -8.31
C ALA A 159 10.17 9.74 -9.67
N PHE A 160 8.85 9.93 -9.82
CA PHE A 160 8.12 9.56 -11.03
C PHE A 160 7.25 10.68 -11.55
N SER A 161 6.95 10.64 -12.85
CA SER A 161 6.18 11.68 -13.53
C SER A 161 4.66 11.51 -13.46
N HIS A 162 4.18 10.32 -13.08
CA HIS A 162 2.74 10.03 -13.05
C HIS A 162 2.12 10.36 -11.68
N PRO A 163 0.93 10.97 -11.66
CA PRO A 163 0.19 11.27 -10.43
C PRO A 163 -0.39 10.00 -9.79
N GLY A 164 -0.88 10.10 -8.55
CA GLY A 164 -1.57 9.01 -7.85
C GLY A 164 -0.78 8.41 -6.70
N ALA A 165 0.33 9.04 -6.29
CA ALA A 165 0.97 8.73 -5.02
C ALA A 165 0.17 9.29 -3.84
N VAL A 166 0.32 8.69 -2.66
CA VAL A 166 -0.25 9.20 -1.41
C VAL A 166 0.86 9.70 -0.51
N GLU A 167 0.65 10.87 0.09
CA GLU A 167 1.55 11.46 1.07
C GLU A 167 0.85 11.48 2.44
N ALA A 168 1.46 10.84 3.43
CA ALA A 168 1.00 10.85 4.80
C ALA A 168 2.09 10.38 5.77
N GLN A 169 2.18 11.01 6.92
CA GLN A 169 2.86 10.43 8.08
C GLN A 169 1.88 9.50 8.81
N ALA A 170 2.33 8.31 9.20
CA ALA A 170 1.50 7.45 10.03
C ALA A 170 1.43 7.98 11.47
N LYS A 171 0.35 7.62 12.16
CA LYS A 171 0.18 7.86 13.59
C LYS A 171 1.34 7.22 14.35
N LEU A 172 1.88 7.97 15.29
CA LEU A 172 2.89 7.45 16.19
C LEU A 172 2.27 6.48 17.21
N GLY A 173 3.07 5.58 17.72
CA GLY A 173 2.62 4.60 18.72
C GLY A 173 3.30 3.26 18.55
N GLU A 174 2.80 2.27 19.28
CA GLU A 174 3.30 0.91 19.20
C GLU A 174 2.92 0.24 17.87
N MET A 175 3.89 -0.45 17.26
CA MET A 175 3.75 -1.14 15.99
C MET A 175 4.34 -2.54 16.06
N THR A 176 3.75 -3.47 15.33
CA THR A 176 4.34 -4.78 15.07
C THR A 176 4.97 -4.79 13.69
N LEU A 177 6.23 -5.12 13.63
CA LEU A 177 6.94 -5.39 12.38
C LEU A 177 6.88 -6.89 12.10
N ALA A 178 6.57 -7.25 10.86
CA ALA A 178 6.52 -8.64 10.45
C ALA A 178 7.01 -8.82 9.02
N ARG A 179 7.72 -9.91 8.77
CA ARG A 179 8.09 -10.36 7.45
C ARG A 179 8.10 -11.88 7.41
N PHE A 180 7.16 -12.46 6.69
CA PHE A 180 7.24 -13.85 6.26
C PHE A 180 8.07 -13.94 5.01
N ASP A 181 8.95 -14.93 4.95
CA ASP A 181 9.77 -15.19 3.77
C ASP A 181 9.96 -16.70 3.57
N GLY A 182 10.26 -17.10 2.34
CA GLY A 182 10.47 -18.51 2.02
C GLY A 182 11.25 -18.70 0.74
N ASP A 183 12.20 -19.64 0.77
CA ASP A 183 12.98 -20.06 -0.36
C ASP A 183 13.29 -21.54 -0.27
N ASN A 184 13.16 -22.27 -1.38
CA ASN A 184 13.49 -23.69 -1.50
C ASN A 184 12.89 -24.62 -0.44
N GLY A 185 11.66 -24.35 0.02
CA GLY A 185 10.98 -25.15 1.05
C GLY A 185 11.35 -24.78 2.50
N GLU A 186 12.26 -23.82 2.69
CA GLU A 186 12.55 -23.25 4.00
C GLU A 186 11.76 -21.97 4.20
N TYR A 187 11.11 -21.81 5.36
CA TYR A 187 10.29 -20.66 5.69
C TYR A 187 10.80 -19.97 6.94
N SER A 188 10.68 -18.66 6.97
CA SER A 188 11.05 -17.84 8.11
C SER A 188 10.01 -16.76 8.38
N LEU A 189 9.87 -16.38 9.63
CA LEU A 189 9.06 -15.26 10.06
C LEU A 189 9.88 -14.37 10.98
N LEU A 190 10.12 -13.14 10.55
CA LEU A 190 10.64 -12.08 11.39
C LEU A 190 9.45 -11.41 12.08
N LEU A 191 9.52 -11.27 13.40
CA LEU A 191 8.57 -10.50 14.20
C LEU A 191 9.35 -9.52 15.07
N GLY A 192 8.87 -8.29 15.16
CA GLY A 192 9.47 -7.27 15.99
C GLY A 192 8.43 -6.28 16.50
N ASN A 193 8.78 -5.62 17.60
CA ASN A 193 8.04 -4.47 18.09
C ASN A 193 8.82 -3.20 17.77
N ALA A 194 8.11 -2.19 17.31
CA ALA A 194 8.65 -0.87 17.08
C ALA A 194 7.73 0.20 17.68
N LYS A 195 8.30 1.36 17.94
CA LYS A 195 7.56 2.52 18.39
C LYS A 195 7.76 3.65 17.39
N GLY A 196 6.65 4.21 16.92
CA GLY A 196 6.68 5.41 16.08
C GLY A 196 7.23 6.60 16.86
N VAL A 197 8.18 7.32 16.26
CA VAL A 197 8.84 8.49 16.83
C VAL A 197 8.76 9.67 15.86
N GLU A 198 8.95 10.88 16.38
CA GLU A 198 9.07 12.07 15.54
C GLU A 198 10.35 12.03 14.71
N GLY A 199 10.32 12.68 13.55
CA GLY A 199 11.47 12.81 12.69
C GLY A 199 11.22 13.70 11.48
N PRO A 200 12.22 13.95 10.65
CA PRO A 200 12.10 14.82 9.49
C PRO A 200 11.02 14.40 8.52
N TYR A 201 10.37 15.39 7.91
CA TYR A 201 9.42 15.14 6.82
C TYR A 201 10.11 14.44 5.65
N THR A 202 9.42 13.47 5.08
CA THR A 202 9.76 12.87 3.78
C THR A 202 8.52 12.71 2.91
N LYS A 203 8.72 12.58 1.61
CA LYS A 203 7.64 12.43 0.65
C LYS A 203 7.16 10.97 0.59
N GLY A 204 5.86 10.77 0.27
CA GLY A 204 5.20 9.48 0.27
C GLY A 204 4.54 9.17 1.62
N THR A 205 4.28 7.91 1.87
CA THR A 205 3.80 7.45 3.18
C THR A 205 4.98 7.01 4.03
N TYR A 206 5.06 7.48 5.28
CA TYR A 206 6.21 7.24 6.11
C TYR A 206 5.91 7.25 7.62
N VAL A 207 6.80 6.62 8.37
CA VAL A 207 6.91 6.74 9.82
C VAL A 207 8.36 6.50 10.25
N TRP A 208 8.84 7.34 11.14
CA TRP A 208 10.09 7.07 11.86
C TRP A 208 9.81 6.13 13.01
N VAL A 209 10.64 5.11 13.20
CA VAL A 209 10.45 4.11 14.24
C VAL A 209 11.73 3.81 14.98
N GLU A 210 11.61 3.46 16.27
CA GLU A 210 12.61 2.77 17.04
C GLU A 210 12.21 1.30 17.14
N ALA A 211 13.09 0.40 16.72
CA ALA A 211 12.90 -1.03 16.91
C ALA A 211 13.22 -1.38 18.38
N VAL A 212 12.22 -1.89 19.12
CA VAL A 212 12.35 -2.21 20.54
C VAL A 212 12.91 -3.62 20.73
N SER A 213 12.41 -4.58 19.97
CA SER A 213 12.90 -5.97 19.95
C SER A 213 12.43 -6.68 18.70
N TYR A 214 13.14 -7.73 18.31
CA TYR A 214 12.71 -8.60 17.23
C TYR A 214 13.01 -10.07 17.52
N THR A 215 12.21 -10.96 16.94
CA THR A 215 12.36 -12.41 16.99
C THR A 215 12.32 -12.96 15.57
N HIS A 216 13.26 -13.82 15.24
CA HIS A 216 13.32 -14.52 13.97
C HIS A 216 12.96 -16.00 14.19
N LEU A 217 11.85 -16.44 13.62
CA LEU A 217 11.39 -17.84 13.67
C LEU A 217 11.67 -18.49 12.32
N ARG A 218 12.29 -19.67 12.36
CA ARG A 218 12.47 -20.53 11.18
C ARG A 218 11.66 -21.80 11.37
N ALA A 219 10.91 -22.17 10.34
CA ALA A 219 10.24 -23.46 10.27
C ALA A 219 11.00 -24.35 9.28
N HIS A 220 11.33 -25.54 9.70
CA HIS A 220 11.83 -26.62 8.86
C HIS A 220 10.71 -27.64 8.65
N GLU A 221 10.63 -28.23 7.47
CA GLU A 221 9.75 -29.37 7.20
C GLU A 221 10.21 -30.63 7.97
#